data_c4f7f4d2795cfe1f69ebbc1ffde39eab
#
_entry.id   c4f7f4d2795cfe1f69ebbc1ffde39eab
#
_cell.length_a   1.000
_cell.length_b   1.000
_cell.length_c   1.000
_cell.angle_alpha   90.00
_cell.angle_beta   90.00
_cell.angle_gamma   90.00
#
_symmetry.space_group_name_H-M   'P 1'
#
loop_
_entity.id
_entity.type
_entity.pdbx_description
1 polymer ?
#
loop_
_entity_poly.entity_id
_entity_poly.type
_entity_poly.pdbx_seq_one_letter_code
_entity_poly.pdbx_strand_id
1 'polypeptide(L)'
;MKFRNVLTIGALMAATATLPGCATLPPPTAELEAAKVAVQRAQDLNASQFAPQSLSAAQSYLQQANAALDKGNESDARPLLERAAAVGDLATVQAQAAVKVNDAKARQAQVHELRAKIEQGGAQ
;
A
#
# COMPACT_ATOMS: atom_id res chain seq x y z
N MET A 1 -72.13 20.14 -30.29
CA MET A 1 -71.88 18.70 -30.33
C MET A 1 -70.63 18.42 -29.59
N LYS A 2 -70.76 17.95 -28.40
CA LYS A 2 -70.22 16.68 -27.88
C LYS A 2 -68.77 16.39 -28.19
N PHE A 3 -67.90 16.52 -27.18
CA PHE A 3 -67.11 15.36 -26.75
C PHE A 3 -66.62 15.67 -25.36
N ARG A 4 -67.29 15.11 -24.41
CA ARG A 4 -66.80 14.80 -23.07
C ARG A 4 -65.89 13.62 -23.23
N ASN A 5 -64.69 13.76 -22.79
CA ASN A 5 -63.95 12.64 -22.23
C ASN A 5 -63.01 13.15 -21.15
N VAL A 6 -63.51 12.99 -19.96
CA VAL A 6 -62.78 13.02 -18.73
C VAL A 6 -61.86 11.81 -18.73
N LEU A 7 -60.58 12.01 -18.87
CA LEU A 7 -59.63 10.97 -18.56
C LEU A 7 -58.88 11.34 -17.27
N THR A 8 -59.44 10.83 -16.21
CA THR A 8 -58.80 10.78 -14.89
C THR A 8 -57.59 9.83 -14.99
N ILE A 9 -56.41 10.40 -15.16
CA ILE A 9 -55.16 9.66 -15.02
C ILE A 9 -54.80 9.74 -13.55
N GLY A 10 -55.09 8.64 -12.84
CA GLY A 10 -54.66 8.43 -11.47
C GLY A 10 -53.14 8.37 -11.42
N ALA A 11 -52.54 9.37 -10.77
CA ALA A 11 -51.14 9.38 -10.43
C ALA A 11 -50.88 8.33 -9.34
N LEU A 12 -50.40 7.16 -9.77
CA LEU A 12 -49.90 6.13 -8.86
C LEU A 12 -48.47 6.56 -8.43
N MET A 13 -48.42 7.31 -7.33
CA MET A 13 -47.17 7.60 -6.64
C MET A 13 -46.64 6.30 -6.02
N ALA A 14 -45.75 5.63 -6.74
CA ALA A 14 -44.90 4.58 -6.16
C ALA A 14 -43.87 5.23 -5.24
N ALA A 15 -44.18 5.25 -3.94
CA ALA A 15 -43.24 5.61 -2.89
C ALA A 15 -42.17 4.50 -2.85
N THR A 16 -41.07 4.71 -3.55
CA THR A 16 -39.85 3.90 -3.36
C THR A 16 -39.29 4.25 -2.00
N ALA A 17 -39.60 3.45 -0.99
CA ALA A 17 -38.93 3.47 0.28
C ALA A 17 -37.46 3.06 0.05
N THR A 18 -36.59 4.03 -0.06
CA THR A 18 -35.14 3.83 0.04
C THR A 18 -34.82 3.47 1.47
N LEU A 19 -34.80 2.17 1.77
CA LEU A 19 -34.23 1.66 3.01
C LEU A 19 -32.77 2.13 3.04
N PRO A 20 -32.33 2.87 4.07
CA PRO A 20 -30.91 3.04 4.31
C PRO A 20 -30.38 1.65 4.71
N GLY A 21 -29.93 0.87 3.74
CA GLY A 21 -29.15 -0.32 3.99
C GLY A 21 -27.94 0.13 4.77
N CYS A 22 -27.82 -0.28 6.03
CA CYS A 22 -26.55 -0.28 6.73
C CYS A 22 -25.63 -1.18 5.89
N ALA A 23 -24.85 -0.56 5.03
CA ALA A 23 -23.80 -1.26 4.30
C ALA A 23 -22.77 -1.68 5.34
N THR A 24 -22.92 -2.88 5.87
CA THR A 24 -21.87 -3.54 6.64
C THR A 24 -20.73 -3.71 5.67
N LEU A 25 -19.64 -2.96 5.88
CA LEU A 25 -18.44 -3.15 5.07
C LEU A 25 -18.00 -4.61 5.18
N PRO A 26 -17.60 -5.24 4.07
CA PRO A 26 -17.07 -6.59 4.12
C PRO A 26 -15.81 -6.63 4.99
N PRO A 27 -15.47 -7.79 5.59
CA PRO A 27 -14.25 -7.95 6.38
C PRO A 27 -13.02 -7.45 5.61
N PRO A 28 -12.03 -6.80 6.26
CA PRO A 28 -10.87 -6.20 5.60
C PRO A 28 -9.80 -7.25 5.20
N THR A 29 -10.22 -8.33 4.56
CA THR A 29 -9.34 -9.44 4.16
C THR A 29 -8.37 -9.03 3.06
N ALA A 30 -8.83 -8.25 2.10
CA ALA A 30 -7.98 -7.78 1.01
C ALA A 30 -6.90 -6.80 1.52
N GLU A 31 -7.27 -5.91 2.41
CA GLU A 31 -6.36 -4.96 3.06
C GLU A 31 -5.34 -5.68 3.94
N LEU A 32 -5.76 -6.74 4.65
CA LEU A 32 -4.86 -7.55 5.46
C LEU A 32 -3.83 -8.27 4.60
N GLU A 33 -4.25 -8.87 3.50
CA GLU A 33 -3.31 -9.52 2.56
C GLU A 33 -2.40 -8.52 1.90
N ALA A 34 -2.89 -7.35 1.49
CA ALA A 34 -2.05 -6.29 0.93
C ALA A 34 -0.97 -5.84 1.93
N ALA A 35 -1.32 -5.64 3.19
CA ALA A 35 -0.37 -5.27 4.24
C ALA A 35 0.68 -6.35 4.49
N LYS A 36 0.28 -7.62 4.56
CA LYS A 36 1.22 -8.74 4.70
C LYS A 36 2.20 -8.83 3.53
N VAL A 37 1.68 -8.73 2.31
CA VAL A 37 2.50 -8.78 1.08
C VAL A 37 3.49 -7.61 1.02
N ALA A 38 3.08 -6.40 1.40
CA ALA A 38 3.97 -5.24 1.42
C ALA A 38 5.11 -5.40 2.44
N VAL A 39 4.81 -5.88 3.65
CA VAL A 39 5.81 -6.15 4.69
C VAL A 39 6.76 -7.27 4.23
N GLN A 40 6.24 -8.35 3.67
CA GLN A 40 7.06 -9.47 3.17
C GLN A 40 7.99 -9.01 2.04
N ARG A 41 7.48 -8.26 1.06
CA ARG A 41 8.29 -7.70 -0.03
C ARG A 41 9.44 -6.84 0.48
N ALA A 42 9.18 -6.01 1.51
CA ALA A 42 10.23 -5.21 2.13
C ALA A 42 11.31 -6.08 2.77
N GLN A 43 10.92 -7.16 3.45
CA GLN A 43 11.87 -8.13 4.04
C GLN A 43 12.71 -8.82 2.97
N ASP A 44 12.10 -9.28 1.89
CA ASP A 44 12.77 -9.96 0.78
C ASP A 44 13.84 -9.06 0.10
N LEU A 45 13.64 -7.75 0.15
CA LEU A 45 14.59 -6.75 -0.36
C LEU A 45 15.58 -6.24 0.70
N ASN A 46 15.72 -6.97 1.80
CA ASN A 46 16.65 -6.62 2.88
C ASN A 46 16.38 -5.25 3.50
N ALA A 47 15.10 -4.83 3.61
CA ALA A 47 14.74 -3.59 4.27
C ALA A 47 15.16 -3.56 5.75
N SER A 48 15.37 -4.71 6.38
CA SER A 48 15.96 -4.81 7.72
C SER A 48 17.36 -4.16 7.80
N GLN A 49 18.11 -4.17 6.72
CA GLN A 49 19.43 -3.56 6.62
C GLN A 49 19.37 -2.12 6.09
N PHE A 50 18.53 -1.86 5.10
CA PHE A 50 18.54 -0.61 4.34
C PHE A 50 17.44 0.39 4.74
N ALA A 51 16.35 -0.08 5.34
CA ALA A 51 15.21 0.72 5.77
C ALA A 51 14.59 0.20 7.08
N PRO A 52 15.38 -0.05 8.15
CA PRO A 52 14.93 -0.74 9.35
C PRO A 52 13.79 -0.02 10.06
N GLN A 53 13.80 1.30 10.05
CA GLN A 53 12.75 2.10 10.71
C GLN A 53 11.39 1.95 10.01
N SER A 54 11.37 2.03 8.68
CA SER A 54 10.14 1.86 7.91
C SER A 54 9.61 0.43 8.00
N LEU A 55 10.49 -0.57 7.95
CA LEU A 55 10.08 -1.96 8.11
C LEU A 55 9.49 -2.22 9.50
N SER A 56 10.14 -1.74 10.55
CA SER A 56 9.66 -1.88 11.93
C SER A 56 8.31 -1.19 12.14
N ALA A 57 8.12 0.00 11.57
CA ALA A 57 6.85 0.73 11.63
C ALA A 57 5.73 -0.03 10.90
N ALA A 58 6.00 -0.57 9.70
CA ALA A 58 5.03 -1.37 8.96
C ALA A 58 4.60 -2.63 9.74
N GLN A 59 5.55 -3.33 10.33
CA GLN A 59 5.30 -4.50 11.18
C GLN A 59 4.46 -4.13 12.41
N SER A 60 4.76 -3.00 13.06
CA SER A 60 4.00 -2.51 14.21
C SER A 60 2.54 -2.21 13.84
N TYR A 61 2.29 -1.52 12.71
CA TYR A 61 0.93 -1.29 12.25
C TYR A 61 0.19 -2.58 11.93
N LEU A 62 0.85 -3.56 11.32
CA LEU A 62 0.25 -4.86 11.02
C LEU A 62 -0.12 -5.62 12.31
N GLN A 63 0.72 -5.57 13.33
CA GLN A 63 0.43 -6.16 14.65
C GLN A 63 -0.76 -5.49 15.33
N GLN A 64 -0.82 -4.16 15.31
CA GLN A 64 -1.94 -3.41 15.87
C GLN A 64 -3.25 -3.71 15.13
N ALA A 65 -3.19 -3.83 13.81
CA ALA A 65 -4.35 -4.20 12.99
C ALA A 65 -4.85 -5.60 13.35
N ASN A 66 -3.96 -6.60 13.46
CA ASN A 66 -4.33 -7.93 13.88
C ASN A 66 -4.98 -7.94 15.28
N ALA A 67 -4.42 -7.19 16.23
CA ALA A 67 -5.00 -7.07 17.56
C ALA A 67 -6.38 -6.40 17.57
N ALA A 68 -6.66 -5.51 16.62
CA ALA A 68 -7.98 -4.93 16.43
C ALA A 68 -8.96 -5.94 15.82
N LEU A 69 -8.51 -6.70 14.82
CA LEU A 69 -9.32 -7.78 14.20
C LEU A 69 -9.69 -8.87 15.19
N ASP A 70 -8.75 -9.29 16.05
CA ASP A 70 -8.98 -10.30 17.09
C ASP A 70 -10.06 -9.87 18.10
N LYS A 71 -10.24 -8.55 18.26
CA LYS A 71 -11.30 -7.96 19.09
C LYS A 71 -12.61 -7.68 18.32
N GLY A 72 -12.68 -8.01 17.04
CA GLY A 72 -13.82 -7.72 16.18
C GLY A 72 -13.92 -6.25 15.77
N ASN A 73 -12.90 -5.43 15.97
CA ASN A 73 -12.88 -4.00 15.64
C ASN A 73 -12.36 -3.76 14.22
N GLU A 74 -13.14 -4.16 13.21
CA GLU A 74 -12.73 -4.05 11.80
C GLU A 74 -12.54 -2.60 11.36
N SER A 75 -13.35 -1.67 11.90
CA SER A 75 -13.24 -0.23 11.62
C SER A 75 -11.89 0.36 12.04
N ASP A 76 -11.35 -0.09 13.17
CA ASP A 76 -10.05 0.36 13.67
C ASP A 76 -8.89 -0.36 12.97
N ALA A 77 -9.11 -1.61 12.58
CA ALA A 77 -8.11 -2.40 11.86
C ALA A 77 -7.81 -1.85 10.46
N ARG A 78 -8.83 -1.43 9.72
CA ARG A 78 -8.72 -0.99 8.33
C ARG A 78 -7.68 0.12 8.10
N PRO A 79 -7.72 1.26 8.80
CA PRO A 79 -6.70 2.30 8.63
C PRO A 79 -5.29 1.86 9.07
N LEU A 80 -5.19 0.91 9.99
CA LEU A 80 -3.89 0.35 10.39
C LEU A 80 -3.32 -0.56 9.29
N LEU A 81 -4.16 -1.34 8.62
CA LEU A 81 -3.75 -2.17 7.47
C LEU A 81 -3.29 -1.32 6.29
N GLU A 82 -4.02 -0.25 5.97
CA GLU A 82 -3.62 0.70 4.94
C GLU A 82 -2.26 1.34 5.24
N ARG A 83 -2.04 1.74 6.51
CA ARG A 83 -0.74 2.27 6.95
C ARG A 83 0.37 1.23 6.88
N ALA A 84 0.09 0.00 7.30
CA ALA A 84 1.07 -1.09 7.22
C ALA A 84 1.50 -1.34 5.78
N ALA A 85 0.55 -1.39 4.84
CA ALA A 85 0.83 -1.55 3.41
C ALA A 85 1.66 -0.37 2.86
N ALA A 86 1.24 0.86 3.10
CA ALA A 86 1.92 2.06 2.60
C ALA A 86 3.35 2.19 3.15
N VAL A 87 3.56 1.92 4.44
CA VAL A 87 4.89 2.01 5.06
C VAL A 87 5.76 0.80 4.66
N GLY A 88 5.18 -0.37 4.40
CA GLY A 88 5.86 -1.53 3.82
C GLY A 88 6.37 -1.25 2.40
N ASP A 89 5.54 -0.62 1.57
CA ASP A 89 5.95 -0.19 0.24
C ASP A 89 7.04 0.91 0.29
N LEU A 90 6.94 1.84 1.25
CA LEU A 90 8.00 2.82 1.49
C LEU A 90 9.32 2.14 1.86
N ALA A 91 9.31 1.16 2.77
CA ALA A 91 10.50 0.40 3.14
C ALA A 91 11.12 -0.33 1.92
N THR A 92 10.27 -0.88 1.06
CA THR A 92 10.66 -1.51 -0.22
C THR A 92 11.42 -0.53 -1.11
N VAL A 93 10.87 0.65 -1.36
CA VAL A 93 11.49 1.67 -2.22
C VAL A 93 12.80 2.18 -1.62
N GLN A 94 12.84 2.40 -0.31
CA GLN A 94 14.06 2.83 0.38
C GLN A 94 15.17 1.78 0.28
N ALA A 95 14.85 0.50 0.47
CA ALA A 95 15.81 -0.59 0.33
C ALA A 95 16.37 -0.67 -1.11
N GLN A 96 15.50 -0.59 -2.12
CA GLN A 96 15.91 -0.58 -3.52
C GLN A 96 16.80 0.62 -3.86
N ALA A 97 16.46 1.79 -3.35
CA ALA A 97 17.27 3.00 -3.56
C ALA A 97 18.66 2.86 -2.92
N ALA A 98 18.75 2.33 -1.70
CA ALA A 98 20.01 2.11 -1.02
C ALA A 98 20.91 1.12 -1.77
N VAL A 99 20.35 0.03 -2.29
CA VAL A 99 21.10 -0.93 -3.13
C VAL A 99 21.67 -0.24 -4.37
N LYS A 100 20.85 0.52 -5.10
CA LYS A 100 21.30 1.25 -6.29
C LYS A 100 22.41 2.26 -5.99
N VAL A 101 22.31 2.96 -4.87
CA VAL A 101 23.35 3.91 -4.42
C VAL A 101 24.65 3.18 -4.11
N ASN A 102 24.59 2.04 -3.44
CA ASN A 102 25.78 1.23 -3.13
C ASN A 102 26.43 0.67 -4.40
N ASP A 103 25.62 0.17 -5.35
CA ASP A 103 26.12 -0.29 -6.65
C ASP A 103 26.80 0.84 -7.44
N ALA A 104 26.20 2.03 -7.43
CA ALA A 104 26.81 3.19 -8.10
C ALA A 104 28.16 3.56 -7.47
N LYS A 105 28.25 3.57 -6.14
CA LYS A 105 29.51 3.82 -5.42
C LYS A 105 30.57 2.76 -5.75
N ALA A 106 30.19 1.48 -5.78
CA ALA A 106 31.10 0.38 -6.13
C ALA A 106 31.67 0.54 -7.56
N ARG A 107 30.78 0.86 -8.53
CA ARG A 107 31.21 1.13 -9.92
C ARG A 107 32.11 2.34 -10.01
N GLN A 108 31.86 3.40 -9.28
CA GLN A 108 32.70 4.58 -9.25
C GLN A 108 34.08 4.26 -8.69
N ALA A 109 34.19 3.48 -7.62
CA ALA A 109 35.42 3.02 -7.07
C ALA A 109 36.26 2.19 -8.10
N GLN A 110 35.59 1.28 -8.82
CA GLN A 110 36.23 0.50 -9.90
C GLN A 110 36.78 1.40 -11.01
N VAL A 111 36.03 2.43 -11.41
CA VAL A 111 36.50 3.40 -12.44
C VAL A 111 37.71 4.14 -11.95
N HIS A 112 37.75 4.58 -10.69
CA HIS A 112 38.94 5.25 -10.11
C HIS A 112 40.15 4.31 -10.08
N GLU A 113 39.97 3.06 -9.67
CA GLU A 113 41.05 2.07 -9.66
C GLU A 113 41.60 1.82 -11.07
N LEU A 114 40.71 1.65 -12.06
CA LEU A 114 41.15 1.44 -13.45
C LEU A 114 41.91 2.64 -14.02
N ARG A 115 41.46 3.86 -13.72
CA ARG A 115 42.21 5.07 -14.13
C ARG A 115 43.58 5.14 -13.51
N ALA A 116 43.71 4.88 -12.21
CA ALA A 116 45.01 4.85 -11.54
C ALA A 116 45.95 3.82 -12.15
N LYS A 117 45.45 2.63 -12.53
CA LYS A 117 46.26 1.59 -13.23
C LYS A 117 46.74 2.04 -14.61
N ILE A 118 45.90 2.74 -15.37
CA ILE A 118 46.23 3.28 -16.69
C ILE A 118 47.34 4.35 -16.55
N GLU A 119 47.20 5.25 -15.59
CA GLU A 119 48.21 6.30 -15.33
C GLU A 119 49.54 5.71 -14.92
N GLN A 120 49.56 4.66 -14.10
CA GLN A 120 50.78 3.96 -13.71
C GLN A 120 51.41 3.15 -14.86
N GLY A 121 50.57 2.49 -15.68
CA GLY A 121 51.06 1.71 -16.83
C GLY A 121 51.52 2.55 -18.02
N GLY A 122 51.02 3.76 -18.17
CA GLY A 122 51.44 4.69 -19.23
C GLY A 122 52.74 5.46 -18.94
N ALA A 123 53.29 5.32 -17.72
CA ALA A 123 54.53 5.97 -17.29
C ALA A 123 55.78 5.09 -17.47
N GLN A 124 55.64 3.90 -18.06
CA GLN A 124 56.76 3.01 -18.43
C GLN A 124 56.95 3.04 -19.95
#